data_d64211f4310eddb3d15ac8e9ba46d353
#
_entry.id   d64211f4310eddb3d15ac8e9ba46d353
#
_cell.length_a   1.000
_cell.length_b   1.000
_cell.length_c   1.000
_cell.angle_alpha   90.00
_cell.angle_beta   90.00
_cell.angle_gamma   90.00
#
_symmetry.space_group_name_H-M   'P 1'
#
loop_
_entity.id
_entity.type
_entity.pdbx_description
1 polymer ?
#
loop_
_entity_poly.entity_id
_entity_poly.type
_entity_poly.pdbx_seq_one_letter_code
_entity_poly.pdbx_strand_id
1 'polypeptide(L)'
;MSDIKDFEIENGALIRYKGASIQVEIPTGVTSIESFAFKDCKEIESIKIPKTVASIGYFAFSCCDSLEKIEVEEGCYEFRSEGNCVIKTGREVVVLGCKNSKIPESGTIVGIGNYAFSGCVMLDDIKIPSSIEFLGEGAFYGCAGLESVVLPDSVTCIGQGAFKECYSLESIVIPSSVALISREAFDGCSENLVIIAKKDSYTEEYAKANGIKVSIK
;
A
#
# COMPACT_ATOMS: atom_id res chain seq x y z
N MET A 1 22.24 -8.65 12.11
CA MET A 1 21.43 -7.97 13.15
C MET A 1 21.77 -6.51 13.10
N SER A 2 20.75 -5.66 13.01
CA SER A 2 20.90 -4.20 13.06
C SER A 2 21.42 -3.78 14.46
N ASP A 3 22.39 -2.85 14.49
CA ASP A 3 22.87 -2.24 15.76
C ASP A 3 21.88 -1.14 16.18
N ILE A 4 21.70 -0.91 17.48
CA ILE A 4 20.89 0.19 18.00
C ILE A 4 21.33 1.56 17.45
N LYS A 5 22.60 1.72 17.12
CA LYS A 5 23.19 2.93 16.51
C LYS A 5 22.68 3.21 15.10
N ASP A 6 22.14 2.20 14.43
CA ASP A 6 21.56 2.33 13.10
C ASP A 6 20.20 3.06 13.15
N PHE A 7 19.61 3.22 14.32
CA PHE A 7 18.30 3.81 14.53
C PHE A 7 18.42 5.17 15.21
N GLU A 8 17.83 6.18 14.61
CA GLU A 8 17.60 7.48 15.23
C GLU A 8 16.24 7.42 15.93
N ILE A 9 16.27 7.38 17.27
CA ILE A 9 15.07 7.25 18.09
C ILE A 9 15.00 8.42 19.07
N GLU A 10 13.88 9.12 19.11
CA GLU A 10 13.61 10.21 20.03
C GLU A 10 12.29 9.93 20.79
N ASN A 11 12.35 9.86 22.11
CA ASN A 11 11.17 9.64 22.98
C ASN A 11 10.29 8.42 22.57
N GLY A 12 10.93 7.34 22.08
CA GLY A 12 10.25 6.16 21.58
C GLY A 12 9.78 6.23 20.12
N ALA A 13 9.92 7.38 19.47
CA ALA A 13 9.64 7.54 18.05
C ALA A 13 10.87 7.18 17.21
N LEU A 14 10.77 6.25 16.29
CA LEU A 14 11.78 5.95 15.29
C LEU A 14 11.69 6.98 14.17
N ILE A 15 12.65 7.93 14.17
CA ILE A 15 12.71 9.02 13.21
C ILE A 15 13.33 8.56 11.90
N ARG A 16 14.43 7.80 11.99
CA ARG A 16 15.16 7.34 10.80
C ARG A 16 16.00 6.11 11.07
N TYR A 17 16.01 5.22 10.08
CA TYR A 17 16.99 4.13 9.98
C TYR A 17 18.18 4.58 9.12
N LYS A 18 19.40 4.33 9.58
CA LYS A 18 20.67 4.73 8.94
C LYS A 18 21.60 3.54 8.67
N GLY A 19 21.15 2.33 9.03
CA GLY A 19 21.93 1.10 8.87
C GLY A 19 21.92 0.56 7.44
N ALA A 20 22.69 -0.51 7.24
CA ALA A 20 22.80 -1.20 5.97
C ALA A 20 22.46 -2.71 6.10
N SER A 21 21.75 -3.09 7.19
CA SER A 21 21.38 -4.49 7.38
C SER A 21 20.26 -4.88 6.43
N ILE A 22 20.35 -6.05 5.83
CA ILE A 22 19.31 -6.62 4.96
C ILE A 22 18.13 -7.18 5.77
N GLN A 23 18.37 -7.56 7.02
CA GLN A 23 17.36 -8.00 7.98
C GLN A 23 17.34 -7.05 9.16
N VAL A 24 16.23 -6.37 9.37
CA VAL A 24 16.10 -5.33 10.37
C VAL A 24 15.09 -5.74 11.43
N GLU A 25 15.54 -5.79 12.68
CA GLU A 25 14.66 -5.87 13.84
C GLU A 25 14.61 -4.48 14.50
N ILE A 26 13.43 -3.87 14.47
CA ILE A 26 13.21 -2.57 15.13
C ILE A 26 13.31 -2.78 16.65
N PRO A 27 14.07 -1.94 17.37
CA PRO A 27 14.30 -2.11 18.81
C PRO A 27 13.02 -2.15 19.63
N THR A 28 12.98 -3.02 20.63
CA THR A 28 11.92 -3.01 21.65
C THR A 28 11.92 -1.68 22.40
N GLY A 29 10.73 -1.10 22.61
CA GLY A 29 10.59 0.25 23.19
C GLY A 29 10.32 1.34 22.15
N VAL A 30 10.48 1.06 20.85
CA VAL A 30 9.93 1.91 19.81
C VAL A 30 8.40 1.84 19.88
N THR A 31 7.76 3.00 19.99
CA THR A 31 6.30 3.13 20.10
C THR A 31 5.66 3.73 18.85
N SER A 32 6.45 4.44 18.04
CA SER A 32 6.00 4.93 16.72
C SER A 32 7.11 4.79 15.68
N ILE A 33 6.72 4.53 14.46
CA ILE A 33 7.58 4.62 13.27
C ILE A 33 7.12 5.87 12.51
N GLU A 34 8.00 6.86 12.41
CA GLU A 34 7.64 8.13 11.80
C GLU A 34 7.58 8.06 10.27
N SER A 35 6.93 9.04 9.67
CA SER A 35 6.87 9.16 8.21
C SER A 35 8.28 9.20 7.63
N PHE A 36 8.50 8.43 6.56
CA PHE A 36 9.80 8.30 5.88
C PHE A 36 10.93 7.65 6.69
N ALA A 37 10.65 7.02 7.83
CA ALA A 37 11.69 6.45 8.71
C ALA A 37 12.62 5.45 8.02
N PHE A 38 12.13 4.66 7.07
CA PHE A 38 12.90 3.71 6.25
C PHE A 38 12.89 4.07 4.75
N LYS A 39 12.50 5.30 4.41
CA LYS A 39 12.47 5.69 2.99
C LYS A 39 13.81 5.46 2.32
N ASP A 40 13.78 4.91 1.10
CA ASP A 40 14.96 4.60 0.26
C ASP A 40 15.94 3.57 0.87
N CYS A 41 15.50 2.77 1.84
CA CYS A 41 16.28 1.65 2.38
C CYS A 41 16.20 0.43 1.45
N LYS A 42 16.82 0.54 0.27
CA LYS A 42 16.67 -0.39 -0.85
C LYS A 42 17.15 -1.80 -0.59
N GLU A 43 18.10 -1.96 0.34
CA GLU A 43 18.75 -3.25 0.63
C GLU A 43 18.00 -4.09 1.68
N ILE A 44 17.00 -3.52 2.35
CA ILE A 44 16.26 -4.24 3.38
C ILE A 44 15.36 -5.28 2.73
N GLU A 45 15.55 -6.55 3.08
CA GLU A 45 14.73 -7.67 2.62
C GLU A 45 13.65 -8.05 3.63
N SER A 46 13.93 -7.89 4.93
CA SER A 46 12.96 -8.21 5.97
C SER A 46 12.97 -7.22 7.12
N ILE A 47 11.77 -6.96 7.64
CA ILE A 47 11.55 -6.09 8.82
C ILE A 47 10.70 -6.82 9.84
N LYS A 48 11.14 -6.72 11.12
CA LYS A 48 10.37 -7.14 12.28
C LYS A 48 10.00 -5.92 13.13
N ILE A 49 8.70 -5.72 13.30
CA ILE A 49 8.10 -4.60 14.04
C ILE A 49 7.77 -5.10 15.45
N PRO A 50 8.28 -4.44 16.51
CA PRO A 50 8.01 -4.87 17.88
C PRO A 50 6.56 -4.58 18.29
N LYS A 51 6.06 -5.36 19.24
CA LYS A 51 4.68 -5.23 19.74
C LYS A 51 4.35 -3.91 20.42
N THR A 52 5.37 -3.12 20.74
CA THR A 52 5.23 -1.78 21.35
C THR A 52 4.81 -0.69 20.38
N VAL A 53 4.89 -0.96 19.06
CA VAL A 53 4.53 0.03 18.04
C VAL A 53 3.02 0.25 18.02
N ALA A 54 2.61 1.50 18.20
CA ALA A 54 1.22 1.94 18.18
C ALA A 54 0.85 2.74 16.93
N SER A 55 1.85 3.25 16.18
CA SER A 55 1.61 4.00 14.94
C SER A 55 2.73 3.79 13.93
N ILE A 56 2.35 3.82 12.65
CA ILE A 56 3.25 3.79 11.49
C ILE A 56 2.87 4.97 10.60
N GLY A 57 3.83 5.84 10.38
CA GLY A 57 3.68 7.03 9.55
C GLY A 57 3.58 6.71 8.07
N TYR A 58 2.99 7.63 7.31
CA TYR A 58 2.88 7.49 5.85
C TYR A 58 4.26 7.50 5.19
N PHE A 59 4.40 6.72 4.12
CA PHE A 59 5.66 6.57 3.39
C PHE A 59 6.83 6.01 4.22
N ALA A 60 6.56 5.47 5.42
CA ALA A 60 7.61 4.99 6.32
C ALA A 60 8.56 4.01 5.63
N PHE A 61 8.08 3.19 4.71
CA PHE A 61 8.85 2.17 3.97
C PHE A 61 8.84 2.41 2.45
N SER A 62 8.60 3.63 2.01
CA SER A 62 8.58 3.95 0.58
C SER A 62 9.95 3.71 -0.06
N CYS A 63 9.94 3.12 -1.26
CA CYS A 63 11.15 2.78 -2.01
C CYS A 63 12.11 1.80 -1.27
N CYS A 64 11.55 0.88 -0.47
CA CYS A 64 12.28 -0.28 0.05
C CYS A 64 12.20 -1.41 -0.98
N ASP A 65 12.96 -1.29 -2.08
CA ASP A 65 12.79 -2.08 -3.30
C ASP A 65 13.00 -3.59 -3.09
N SER A 66 13.84 -3.97 -2.12
CA SER A 66 14.12 -5.36 -1.78
C SER A 66 13.20 -5.96 -0.72
N LEU A 67 12.32 -5.14 -0.10
CA LEU A 67 11.49 -5.60 1.01
C LEU A 67 10.52 -6.70 0.58
N GLU A 68 10.69 -7.89 1.13
CA GLU A 68 9.93 -9.11 0.82
C GLU A 68 9.13 -9.63 2.01
N LYS A 69 9.57 -9.30 3.22
CA LYS A 69 8.99 -9.85 4.44
C LYS A 69 8.77 -8.77 5.49
N ILE A 70 7.54 -8.74 6.01
CA ILE A 70 7.15 -7.86 7.11
C ILE A 70 6.52 -8.71 8.19
N GLU A 71 7.06 -8.64 9.39
CA GLU A 71 6.53 -9.32 10.58
C GLU A 71 6.23 -8.32 11.69
N VAL A 72 5.07 -8.47 12.31
CA VAL A 72 4.71 -7.79 13.56
C VAL A 72 4.83 -8.80 14.69
N GLU A 73 5.54 -8.44 15.76
CA GLU A 73 5.71 -9.30 16.94
C GLU A 73 4.35 -9.66 17.54
N GLU A 74 4.19 -10.93 17.94
CA GLU A 74 2.97 -11.44 18.55
C GLU A 74 2.63 -10.68 19.82
N GLY A 75 1.34 -10.38 20.02
CA GLY A 75 0.84 -9.59 21.14
C GLY A 75 0.90 -8.08 20.92
N CYS A 76 1.20 -7.61 19.71
CA CYS A 76 0.96 -6.21 19.37
C CYS A 76 -0.55 -5.92 19.37
N TYR A 77 -0.96 -4.87 20.11
CA TYR A 77 -2.37 -4.51 20.25
C TYR A 77 -2.91 -3.82 18.99
N GLU A 78 -2.09 -2.97 18.36
CA GLU A 78 -2.51 -2.08 17.27
C GLU A 78 -2.39 -2.72 15.88
N PHE A 79 -1.48 -3.67 15.73
CA PHE A 79 -1.16 -4.25 14.44
C PHE A 79 -0.96 -5.76 14.52
N ARG A 80 -1.24 -6.42 13.40
CA ARG A 80 -0.80 -7.79 13.12
C ARG A 80 -0.22 -7.88 11.71
N SER A 81 0.57 -8.89 11.44
CA SER A 81 1.04 -9.18 10.09
C SER A 81 0.43 -10.47 9.57
N GLU A 82 -0.02 -10.43 8.32
CA GLU A 82 -0.54 -11.59 7.59
C GLU A 82 -0.31 -11.38 6.09
N GLY A 83 0.20 -12.39 5.39
CA GLY A 83 0.48 -12.30 3.95
C GLY A 83 1.47 -11.19 3.57
N ASN A 84 2.47 -10.91 4.40
CA ASN A 84 3.39 -9.77 4.25
C ASN A 84 2.69 -8.40 4.21
N CYS A 85 1.50 -8.29 4.78
CA CYS A 85 0.81 -7.03 5.02
C CYS A 85 0.79 -6.75 6.53
N VAL A 86 0.92 -5.49 6.91
CA VAL A 86 0.59 -5.01 8.26
C VAL A 86 -0.86 -4.54 8.25
N ILE A 87 -1.65 -5.08 9.16
CA ILE A 87 -3.07 -4.83 9.25
C ILE A 87 -3.34 -4.11 10.57
N LYS A 88 -4.07 -3.00 10.50
CA LYS A 88 -4.54 -2.27 11.68
C LYS A 88 -5.65 -3.05 12.36
N THR A 89 -5.39 -3.54 13.56
CA THR A 89 -6.35 -4.28 14.38
C THR A 89 -7.57 -3.40 14.72
N GLY A 90 -8.75 -3.99 14.73
CA GLY A 90 -10.02 -3.30 15.02
C GLY A 90 -10.58 -2.43 13.89
N ARG A 91 -9.76 -2.02 12.93
CA ARG A 91 -10.22 -1.38 11.67
C ARG A 91 -10.19 -2.34 10.49
N GLU A 92 -9.41 -3.41 10.61
CA GLU A 92 -9.24 -4.44 9.59
C GLU A 92 -8.83 -3.84 8.22
N VAL A 93 -7.84 -2.96 8.25
CA VAL A 93 -7.34 -2.23 7.08
C VAL A 93 -5.85 -2.51 6.92
N VAL A 94 -5.41 -2.83 5.70
CA VAL A 94 -3.99 -2.92 5.38
C VAL A 94 -3.38 -1.52 5.49
N VAL A 95 -2.34 -1.35 6.29
CA VAL A 95 -1.64 -0.06 6.49
C VAL A 95 -0.21 -0.05 5.96
N LEU A 96 0.34 -1.22 5.66
CA LEU A 96 1.65 -1.36 5.05
C LEU A 96 1.75 -2.69 4.29
N GLY A 97 2.30 -2.64 3.09
CA GLY A 97 2.65 -3.80 2.28
C GLY A 97 4.04 -3.68 1.66
N CYS A 98 4.44 -4.73 0.96
CA CYS A 98 5.69 -4.83 0.22
C CYS A 98 5.48 -5.57 -1.11
N LYS A 99 6.55 -5.76 -1.90
CA LYS A 99 6.46 -6.39 -3.23
C LYS A 99 5.87 -7.81 -3.24
N ASN A 100 6.05 -8.57 -2.15
CA ASN A 100 5.55 -9.94 -2.01
C ASN A 100 4.26 -10.04 -1.18
N SER A 101 3.56 -8.93 -0.99
CA SER A 101 2.33 -8.92 -0.20
C SER A 101 1.21 -9.68 -0.90
N LYS A 102 0.51 -10.48 -0.09
CA LYS A 102 -0.75 -11.14 -0.47
C LYS A 102 -1.81 -10.72 0.53
N ILE A 103 -2.74 -9.88 0.09
CA ILE A 103 -3.83 -9.44 0.97
C ILE A 103 -4.66 -10.67 1.34
N PRO A 104 -4.85 -10.93 2.65
CA PRO A 104 -5.58 -12.13 3.10
C PRO A 104 -7.01 -12.19 2.58
N GLU A 105 -7.42 -13.38 2.14
CA GLU A 105 -8.78 -13.66 1.62
C GLU A 105 -9.76 -14.11 2.72
N SER A 106 -9.41 -13.87 3.99
CA SER A 106 -10.23 -14.27 5.15
C SER A 106 -11.61 -13.62 5.21
N GLY A 107 -11.85 -12.61 4.39
CA GLY A 107 -13.10 -11.83 4.37
C GLY A 107 -13.21 -10.79 5.50
N THR A 108 -12.21 -10.68 6.35
CA THR A 108 -12.23 -9.72 7.48
C THR A 108 -11.66 -8.36 7.10
N ILE A 109 -10.70 -8.30 6.16
CA ILE A 109 -10.05 -7.06 5.77
C ILE A 109 -10.96 -6.30 4.82
N VAL A 110 -11.30 -5.07 5.20
CA VAL A 110 -12.28 -4.24 4.49
C VAL A 110 -11.68 -3.12 3.64
N GLY A 111 -10.38 -2.85 3.77
CA GLY A 111 -9.79 -1.75 3.00
C GLY A 111 -8.29 -1.80 2.88
N ILE A 112 -7.79 -1.08 1.88
CA ILE A 112 -6.39 -0.75 1.72
C ILE A 112 -6.24 0.72 2.14
N GLY A 113 -5.50 0.95 3.22
CA GLY A 113 -5.38 2.25 3.87
C GLY A 113 -4.54 3.25 3.09
N ASN A 114 -4.47 4.46 3.62
CA ASN A 114 -3.70 5.54 3.01
C ASN A 114 -2.23 5.17 2.91
N TYR A 115 -1.67 5.28 1.71
CA TYR A 115 -0.26 5.03 1.38
C TYR A 115 0.25 3.63 1.73
N ALA A 116 -0.64 2.64 1.84
CA ALA A 116 -0.30 1.29 2.30
C ALA A 116 0.76 0.59 1.44
N PHE A 117 0.75 0.78 0.13
CA PHE A 117 1.75 0.24 -0.81
C PHE A 117 2.55 1.34 -1.50
N SER A 118 2.55 2.55 -0.92
CA SER A 118 3.22 3.68 -1.56
C SER A 118 4.71 3.44 -1.78
N GLY A 119 5.17 3.62 -3.02
CA GLY A 119 6.55 3.42 -3.41
C GLY A 119 6.99 1.96 -3.46
N CYS A 120 6.07 1.00 -3.49
CA CYS A 120 6.38 -0.40 -3.75
C CYS A 120 6.67 -0.60 -5.25
N VAL A 121 7.80 -0.04 -5.73
CA VAL A 121 8.12 0.02 -7.17
C VAL A 121 8.28 -1.34 -7.83
N MET A 122 8.56 -2.39 -7.04
CA MET A 122 8.73 -3.78 -7.50
C MET A 122 7.48 -4.64 -7.31
N LEU A 123 6.34 -4.02 -6.96
CA LEU A 123 5.04 -4.70 -6.93
C LEU A 123 4.51 -4.76 -8.37
N ASP A 124 4.50 -5.94 -8.97
CA ASP A 124 4.09 -6.17 -10.36
C ASP A 124 2.65 -6.69 -10.48
N ASP A 125 2.16 -7.40 -9.47
CA ASP A 125 0.78 -7.92 -9.38
C ASP A 125 0.26 -7.86 -7.95
N ILE A 126 -1.02 -7.61 -7.81
CA ILE A 126 -1.72 -7.70 -6.52
C ILE A 126 -3.17 -8.13 -6.70
N LYS A 127 -3.54 -9.23 -6.05
CA LYS A 127 -4.93 -9.67 -5.98
C LYS A 127 -5.68 -8.87 -4.91
N ILE A 128 -6.74 -8.17 -5.29
CA ILE A 128 -7.63 -7.46 -4.36
C ILE A 128 -8.78 -8.38 -3.98
N PRO A 129 -8.88 -8.82 -2.70
CA PRO A 129 -9.95 -9.70 -2.24
C PRO A 129 -11.34 -9.07 -2.31
N SER A 130 -12.37 -9.91 -2.44
CA SER A 130 -13.78 -9.49 -2.51
C SER A 130 -14.34 -8.88 -1.22
N SER A 131 -13.56 -8.83 -0.15
CA SER A 131 -13.91 -8.12 1.10
C SER A 131 -13.50 -6.65 1.10
N ILE A 132 -12.65 -6.22 0.15
CA ILE A 132 -12.16 -4.83 0.09
C ILE A 132 -13.25 -3.90 -0.43
N GLU A 133 -13.60 -2.91 0.37
CA GLU A 133 -14.66 -1.94 0.10
C GLU A 133 -14.12 -0.59 -0.38
N PHE A 134 -12.87 -0.25 -0.03
CA PHE A 134 -12.25 1.02 -0.42
C PHE A 134 -10.73 0.94 -0.58
N LEU A 135 -10.22 1.83 -1.42
CA LEU A 135 -8.81 2.17 -1.53
C LEU A 135 -8.61 3.58 -0.97
N GLY A 136 -7.72 3.71 0.00
CA GLY A 136 -7.38 4.98 0.64
C GLY A 136 -6.57 5.92 -0.26
N GLU A 137 -6.27 7.10 0.26
CA GLU A 137 -5.41 8.08 -0.39
C GLU A 137 -4.03 7.48 -0.67
N GLY A 138 -3.55 7.60 -1.91
CA GLY A 138 -2.24 7.10 -2.33
C GLY A 138 -2.01 5.61 -2.06
N ALA A 139 -3.05 4.78 -1.95
CA ALA A 139 -2.93 3.37 -1.55
C ALA A 139 -1.85 2.61 -2.32
N PHE A 140 -1.70 2.91 -3.62
CA PHE A 140 -0.69 2.37 -4.54
C PHE A 140 0.16 3.47 -5.20
N TYR A 141 0.29 4.62 -4.54
CA TYR A 141 1.08 5.73 -5.07
C TYR A 141 2.51 5.29 -5.41
N GLY A 142 2.95 5.51 -6.65
CA GLY A 142 4.31 5.18 -7.08
C GLY A 142 4.61 3.68 -7.17
N CYS A 143 3.61 2.81 -7.29
CA CYS A 143 3.79 1.39 -7.62
C CYS A 143 4.16 1.27 -9.12
N ALA A 144 5.39 1.64 -9.46
CA ALA A 144 5.82 1.81 -10.84
C ALA A 144 5.83 0.51 -11.64
N GLY A 145 5.98 -0.66 -10.98
CA GLY A 145 5.97 -1.97 -11.62
C GLY A 145 4.57 -2.57 -11.82
N LEU A 146 3.53 -1.97 -11.23
CA LEU A 146 2.17 -2.53 -11.28
C LEU A 146 1.58 -2.39 -12.69
N GLU A 147 1.35 -3.52 -13.37
CA GLU A 147 0.91 -3.54 -14.77
C GLU A 147 -0.61 -3.57 -14.93
N SER A 148 -1.28 -4.30 -14.04
CA SER A 148 -2.74 -4.43 -14.11
C SER A 148 -3.37 -4.61 -12.73
N VAL A 149 -4.63 -4.17 -12.60
CA VAL A 149 -5.43 -4.35 -11.37
C VAL A 149 -6.86 -4.73 -11.72
N VAL A 150 -7.41 -5.66 -10.96
CA VAL A 150 -8.84 -5.98 -11.01
C VAL A 150 -9.47 -5.65 -9.66
N LEU A 151 -10.35 -4.66 -9.63
CA LEU A 151 -11.11 -4.32 -8.43
C LEU A 151 -12.37 -5.19 -8.34
N PRO A 152 -12.65 -5.78 -7.16
CA PRO A 152 -13.87 -6.58 -6.95
C PRO A 152 -15.11 -5.68 -6.83
N ASP A 153 -16.29 -6.30 -7.00
CA ASP A 153 -17.59 -5.61 -6.93
C ASP A 153 -17.91 -5.02 -5.53
N SER A 154 -17.13 -5.34 -4.52
CA SER A 154 -17.22 -4.75 -3.18
C SER A 154 -16.65 -3.32 -3.09
N VAL A 155 -15.73 -2.95 -4.00
CA VAL A 155 -15.11 -1.61 -3.96
C VAL A 155 -16.11 -0.54 -4.36
N THR A 156 -16.26 0.47 -3.50
CA THR A 156 -17.17 1.60 -3.69
C THR A 156 -16.45 2.94 -3.85
N CYS A 157 -15.19 3.03 -3.40
CA CYS A 157 -14.44 4.28 -3.38
C CYS A 157 -12.96 4.06 -3.73
N ILE A 158 -12.42 4.94 -4.57
CA ILE A 158 -11.00 5.06 -4.91
C ILE A 158 -10.52 6.44 -4.45
N GLY A 159 -9.59 6.45 -3.48
CA GLY A 159 -9.07 7.64 -2.83
C GLY A 159 -8.22 8.54 -3.74
N GLN A 160 -7.88 9.72 -3.25
CA GLN A 160 -7.06 10.69 -3.97
C GLN A 160 -5.68 10.09 -4.28
N GLY A 161 -5.25 10.19 -5.54
CA GLY A 161 -3.95 9.68 -5.98
C GLY A 161 -3.71 8.19 -5.73
N ALA A 162 -4.79 7.38 -5.59
CA ALA A 162 -4.67 5.97 -5.19
C ALA A 162 -3.73 5.15 -6.10
N PHE A 163 -3.65 5.48 -7.39
CA PHE A 163 -2.74 4.88 -8.38
C PHE A 163 -1.82 5.92 -9.03
N LYS A 164 -1.66 7.09 -8.41
CA LYS A 164 -0.80 8.14 -8.96
C LYS A 164 0.63 7.62 -9.13
N GLU A 165 1.26 7.95 -10.26
CA GLU A 165 2.62 7.52 -10.62
C GLU A 165 2.81 5.99 -10.74
N CYS A 166 1.75 5.25 -11.06
CA CYS A 166 1.84 3.85 -11.48
C CYS A 166 2.22 3.81 -12.98
N TYR A 167 3.49 4.05 -13.28
CA TYR A 167 3.96 4.28 -14.65
C TYR A 167 3.76 3.10 -15.61
N SER A 168 3.72 1.86 -15.09
CA SER A 168 3.49 0.65 -15.88
C SER A 168 2.02 0.22 -15.95
N LEU A 169 1.08 0.94 -15.28
CA LEU A 169 -0.31 0.52 -15.22
C LEU A 169 -1.00 0.69 -16.59
N GLU A 170 -1.16 -0.41 -17.32
CA GLU A 170 -1.76 -0.45 -18.64
C GLU A 170 -3.25 -0.77 -18.62
N SER A 171 -3.73 -1.48 -17.58
CA SER A 171 -5.16 -1.80 -17.48
C SER A 171 -5.66 -1.85 -16.03
N ILE A 172 -6.88 -1.36 -15.83
CA ILE A 172 -7.59 -1.52 -14.57
C ILE A 172 -9.06 -1.82 -14.81
N VAL A 173 -9.56 -2.90 -14.17
CA VAL A 173 -10.99 -3.22 -14.17
C VAL A 173 -11.62 -2.54 -12.96
N ILE A 174 -12.56 -1.64 -13.21
CA ILE A 174 -13.28 -0.91 -12.15
C ILE A 174 -14.77 -1.27 -12.25
N PRO A 175 -15.34 -1.87 -11.19
CA PRO A 175 -16.72 -2.32 -11.19
C PRO A 175 -17.72 -1.14 -11.11
N SER A 176 -18.97 -1.42 -11.44
CA SER A 176 -20.05 -0.41 -11.38
C SER A 176 -20.48 -0.04 -9.95
N SER A 177 -20.00 -0.76 -8.95
CA SER A 177 -20.16 -0.42 -7.54
C SER A 177 -19.37 0.82 -7.12
N VAL A 178 -18.30 1.18 -7.87
CA VAL A 178 -17.51 2.37 -7.56
C VAL A 178 -18.34 3.61 -7.86
N ALA A 179 -18.68 4.34 -6.79
CA ALA A 179 -19.46 5.57 -6.83
C ALA A 179 -18.60 6.84 -6.68
N LEU A 180 -17.33 6.68 -6.28
CA LEU A 180 -16.40 7.79 -6.12
C LEU A 180 -14.98 7.39 -6.58
N ILE A 181 -14.45 8.15 -7.53
CA ILE A 181 -13.03 8.16 -7.88
C ILE A 181 -12.54 9.58 -7.62
N SER A 182 -11.62 9.72 -6.67
CA SER A 182 -11.11 11.03 -6.28
C SER A 182 -10.15 11.61 -7.31
N ARG A 183 -9.87 12.90 -7.17
CA ARG A 183 -8.93 13.60 -8.06
C ARG A 183 -7.55 12.93 -8.06
N GLU A 184 -6.88 13.05 -9.19
CA GLU A 184 -5.51 12.57 -9.37
C GLU A 184 -5.34 11.05 -9.16
N ALA A 185 -6.45 10.29 -9.07
CA ALA A 185 -6.38 8.85 -8.79
C ALA A 185 -5.46 8.09 -9.76
N PHE A 186 -5.33 8.57 -11.01
CA PHE A 186 -4.52 7.97 -12.07
C PHE A 186 -3.50 8.94 -12.69
N ASP A 187 -3.19 10.05 -12.02
CA ASP A 187 -2.21 11.01 -12.52
C ASP A 187 -0.83 10.36 -12.65
N GLY A 188 -0.17 10.56 -13.79
CA GLY A 188 1.16 9.99 -14.03
C GLY A 188 1.17 8.47 -14.25
N CYS A 189 0.03 7.83 -14.46
CA CYS A 189 -0.01 6.46 -14.97
C CYS A 189 0.47 6.37 -16.42
N SER A 190 0.60 5.14 -16.93
CA SER A 190 0.92 4.88 -18.34
C SER A 190 0.00 5.67 -19.29
N GLU A 191 0.55 6.27 -20.35
CA GLU A 191 -0.23 6.89 -21.44
C GLU A 191 -1.11 5.87 -22.17
N ASN A 192 -0.81 4.58 -22.01
CA ASN A 192 -1.58 3.47 -22.55
C ASN A 192 -2.66 2.94 -21.61
N LEU A 193 -2.81 3.52 -20.43
CA LEU A 193 -3.81 3.08 -19.46
C LEU A 193 -5.20 2.97 -20.08
N VAL A 194 -5.82 1.81 -19.90
CA VAL A 194 -7.20 1.52 -20.29
C VAL A 194 -8.00 1.20 -19.02
N ILE A 195 -9.04 1.97 -18.75
CA ILE A 195 -10.03 1.64 -17.73
C ILE A 195 -11.08 0.72 -18.36
N ILE A 196 -11.27 -0.46 -17.78
CA ILE A 196 -12.31 -1.40 -18.19
C ILE A 196 -13.51 -1.20 -17.29
N ALA A 197 -14.62 -0.72 -17.86
CA ALA A 197 -15.81 -0.33 -17.14
C ALA A 197 -17.09 -0.91 -17.73
N LYS A 198 -18.18 -0.90 -16.95
CA LYS A 198 -19.51 -1.20 -17.46
C LYS A 198 -20.06 0.02 -18.21
N LYS A 199 -20.78 -0.25 -19.31
CA LYS A 199 -21.48 0.78 -20.07
C LYS A 199 -22.42 1.60 -19.18
N ASP A 200 -22.46 2.89 -19.42
CA ASP A 200 -23.32 3.88 -18.72
C ASP A 200 -23.05 3.91 -17.19
N SER A 201 -21.83 3.58 -16.76
CA SER A 201 -21.39 3.65 -15.36
C SER A 201 -20.68 4.97 -15.04
N TYR A 202 -20.67 5.35 -13.75
CA TYR A 202 -19.87 6.47 -13.25
C TYR A 202 -18.40 6.37 -13.68
N THR A 203 -17.82 5.17 -13.67
CA THR A 203 -16.44 4.92 -14.07
C THR A 203 -16.18 5.27 -15.55
N GLU A 204 -17.13 4.93 -16.44
CA GLU A 204 -17.04 5.29 -17.85
C GLU A 204 -17.07 6.82 -18.02
N GLU A 205 -17.95 7.51 -17.33
CA GLU A 205 -18.04 8.97 -17.35
C GLU A 205 -16.76 9.60 -16.82
N TYR A 206 -16.23 9.09 -15.70
CA TYR A 206 -14.98 9.55 -15.12
C TYR A 206 -13.79 9.41 -16.10
N ALA A 207 -13.63 8.24 -16.74
CA ALA A 207 -12.54 7.99 -17.68
C ALA A 207 -12.60 8.97 -18.85
N LYS A 208 -13.78 9.17 -19.44
CA LYS A 208 -13.99 10.13 -20.54
C LYS A 208 -13.67 11.58 -20.12
N ALA A 209 -14.12 11.98 -18.94
CA ALA A 209 -13.92 13.33 -18.41
C ALA A 209 -12.44 13.64 -18.13
N ASN A 210 -11.63 12.60 -17.83
CA ASN A 210 -10.20 12.73 -17.56
C ASN A 210 -9.31 12.33 -18.74
N GLY A 211 -9.88 12.08 -19.93
CA GLY A 211 -9.11 11.74 -21.14
C GLY A 211 -8.42 10.37 -21.07
N ILE A 212 -8.87 9.46 -20.20
CA ILE A 212 -8.33 8.10 -20.07
C ILE A 212 -9.08 7.18 -21.03
N LYS A 213 -8.36 6.31 -21.74
CA LYS A 213 -8.98 5.32 -22.63
C LYS A 213 -9.92 4.42 -21.84
N VAL A 214 -11.11 4.14 -22.38
CA VAL A 214 -12.08 3.24 -21.76
C VAL A 214 -12.45 2.09 -22.68
N SER A 215 -12.52 0.89 -22.14
CA SER A 215 -13.04 -0.32 -22.78
C SER A 215 -14.31 -0.74 -22.05
N ILE A 216 -15.35 -1.05 -22.80
CA ILE A 216 -16.65 -1.44 -22.24
C ILE A 216 -16.73 -2.97 -22.15
N LYS A 217 -17.10 -3.43 -20.96
CA LYS A 217 -17.28 -4.86 -20.60
C LYS A 217 -18.76 -5.23 -20.60
#